data_7cdf66c6de4c43fd6818393df008b539
#
_entry.id   7cdf66c6de4c43fd6818393df008b539
#
_cell.length_a   1.000
_cell.length_b   1.000
_cell.length_c   1.000
_cell.angle_alpha   90.00
_cell.angle_beta   90.00
_cell.angle_gamma   90.00
#
_symmetry.space_group_name_H-M   'P 1'
#
loop_
_entity.id
_entity.type
_entity.pdbx_description
1 polymer ?
#
loop_
_entity_poly.entity_id
_entity_poly.type
_entity_poly.pdbx_seq_one_letter_code
_entity_poly.pdbx_strand_id
1 'polypeptide(L)'
;IPGVPVLPAQARPGISADPEWFRTAVFYEALLRSFADSDGDGIGDLRGLISRLDYLAWLGVDCVWIPPFYPSPIRDGGYDISDYTAIDPRYGTMEDFRELVHQAHQRGIRIIIDMVINHTSDAHPWFQASRSDPEGPYGDFYVWADDDSGYDDARIIFVDTEESNWAYDVERGQFYWHRFFSHQPDLNYRNPAVIEAIHDVIRFWARTGVDGFRLDAIPYLTESEGTNCENLAGTHEIIAGIRQMLDREFPGTITLAEANQWPEDVVEYFGTEEAPECTMCFHFPVMPRIFYALRQGSAEAIRWVLEKTPDIPAHGQWVTFLRNH
;
A
#
# COMPACT_ATOMS: atom_id res chain seq x y z
N ILE A 1 4.69 -10.15 -26.75
CA ILE A 1 5.14 -11.52 -27.05
C ILE A 1 4.49 -11.87 -28.38
N PRO A 2 5.25 -12.14 -29.46
CA PRO A 2 4.68 -12.57 -30.72
C PRO A 2 4.01 -13.93 -30.53
N GLY A 3 2.70 -14.03 -30.82
CA GLY A 3 1.99 -15.30 -30.84
C GLY A 3 0.96 -15.54 -29.74
N VAL A 4 0.66 -14.55 -28.88
CA VAL A 4 -0.52 -14.65 -28.01
C VAL A 4 -1.77 -14.51 -28.88
N PRO A 5 -2.66 -15.51 -28.92
CA PRO A 5 -3.89 -15.39 -29.70
C PRO A 5 -4.71 -14.21 -29.15
N VAL A 6 -5.11 -13.30 -30.02
CA VAL A 6 -6.16 -12.32 -29.71
C VAL A 6 -7.47 -13.11 -29.61
N LEU A 7 -7.78 -13.61 -28.42
CA LEU A 7 -9.08 -14.22 -28.19
C LEU A 7 -10.14 -13.11 -28.13
N PRO A 8 -11.31 -13.32 -28.74
CA PRO A 8 -12.40 -12.37 -28.61
C PRO A 8 -12.73 -12.21 -27.13
N ALA A 9 -12.78 -10.96 -26.65
CA ALA A 9 -13.19 -10.63 -25.31
C ALA A 9 -14.52 -11.33 -25.02
N GLN A 10 -14.53 -12.30 -24.12
CA GLN A 10 -15.78 -12.74 -23.53
C GLN A 10 -16.32 -11.54 -22.75
N ALA A 11 -17.46 -11.00 -23.19
CA ALA A 11 -18.11 -9.89 -22.50
C ALA A 11 -18.38 -10.32 -21.06
N ARG A 12 -17.55 -9.88 -20.13
CA ARG A 12 -17.86 -9.97 -18.71
C ARG A 12 -18.96 -8.95 -18.44
N PRO A 13 -20.03 -9.31 -17.71
CA PRO A 13 -20.95 -8.32 -17.19
C PRO A 13 -20.10 -7.33 -16.36
N GLY A 14 -20.41 -6.05 -16.43
CA GLY A 14 -19.72 -5.01 -15.65
C GLY A 14 -19.62 -5.38 -14.16
N ILE A 15 -18.95 -4.55 -13.37
CA ILE A 15 -18.68 -4.81 -11.95
C ILE A 15 -19.91 -5.33 -11.21
N SER A 16 -19.76 -6.46 -10.55
CA SER A 16 -20.77 -7.05 -9.68
C SER A 16 -21.09 -6.10 -8.51
N ALA A 17 -22.36 -5.99 -8.13
CA ALA A 17 -22.78 -5.28 -6.93
C ALA A 17 -22.55 -6.09 -5.63
N ASP A 18 -21.92 -7.26 -5.71
CA ASP A 18 -21.58 -8.09 -4.55
C ASP A 18 -20.61 -7.35 -3.64
N PRO A 19 -20.96 -7.04 -2.40
CA PRO A 19 -20.08 -6.36 -1.46
C PRO A 19 -18.90 -7.26 -0.98
N GLU A 20 -19.03 -8.58 -1.13
CA GLU A 20 -18.02 -9.56 -0.73
C GLU A 20 -17.18 -10.10 -1.92
N TRP A 21 -17.18 -9.38 -3.02
CA TRP A 21 -16.46 -9.75 -4.25
C TRP A 21 -15.01 -10.16 -4.03
N PHE A 22 -14.35 -9.56 -3.06
CA PHE A 22 -12.93 -9.77 -2.76
C PHE A 22 -12.60 -11.17 -2.22
N ARG A 23 -13.60 -11.91 -1.68
CA ARG A 23 -13.40 -13.23 -1.07
C ARG A 23 -12.95 -14.29 -2.05
N THR A 24 -13.36 -14.18 -3.29
CA THR A 24 -13.03 -15.14 -4.34
C THR A 24 -12.27 -14.52 -5.52
N ALA A 25 -11.94 -13.23 -5.41
CA ALA A 25 -11.30 -12.49 -6.48
C ALA A 25 -9.85 -12.92 -6.70
N VAL A 26 -9.46 -12.97 -7.95
CA VAL A 26 -8.07 -13.12 -8.39
C VAL A 26 -7.47 -11.74 -8.58
N PHE A 27 -6.51 -11.39 -7.72
CA PHE A 27 -5.76 -10.14 -7.82
C PHE A 27 -4.52 -10.31 -8.69
N TYR A 28 -4.23 -9.30 -9.50
CA TYR A 28 -3.03 -9.22 -10.30
C TYR A 28 -2.29 -7.92 -10.00
N GLU A 29 -1.04 -8.04 -9.54
CA GLU A 29 -0.16 -6.89 -9.35
C GLU A 29 0.41 -6.46 -10.70
N ALA A 30 0.08 -5.25 -11.14
CA ALA A 30 0.61 -4.66 -12.36
C ALA A 30 1.67 -3.60 -12.01
N LEU A 31 2.94 -4.01 -11.95
CA LEU A 31 4.06 -3.09 -11.80
C LEU A 31 4.15 -2.24 -13.06
N LEU A 32 3.53 -1.05 -13.01
CA LEU A 32 3.20 -0.21 -14.17
C LEU A 32 4.40 0.02 -15.08
N ARG A 33 5.53 0.47 -14.50
CA ARG A 33 6.75 0.80 -15.25
C ARG A 33 7.35 -0.34 -16.11
N SER A 34 7.02 -1.59 -15.80
CA SER A 34 7.54 -2.77 -16.51
C SER A 34 6.46 -3.62 -17.16
N PHE A 35 5.19 -3.20 -17.09
CA PHE A 35 4.07 -4.00 -17.56
C PHE A 35 3.84 -3.89 -19.08
N ALA A 36 3.63 -2.68 -19.58
CA ALA A 36 3.46 -2.42 -21.00
C ALA A 36 3.74 -0.94 -21.32
N ASP A 37 4.64 -0.72 -22.26
CA ASP A 37 5.05 0.57 -22.78
C ASP A 37 4.19 0.89 -24.01
N SER A 38 3.49 2.03 -24.01
CA SER A 38 2.57 2.40 -25.10
C SER A 38 3.19 3.36 -26.13
N ASP A 39 4.23 4.10 -25.77
CA ASP A 39 4.84 5.14 -26.60
C ASP A 39 6.27 4.82 -27.05
N GLY A 40 6.88 3.76 -26.50
CA GLY A 40 8.18 3.25 -26.91
C GLY A 40 9.37 3.92 -26.23
N ASP A 41 9.15 4.58 -25.09
CA ASP A 41 10.20 5.23 -24.31
C ASP A 41 11.01 4.25 -23.40
N GLY A 42 10.54 3.02 -23.27
CA GLY A 42 11.14 1.96 -22.46
C GLY A 42 10.55 1.87 -21.06
N ILE A 43 9.54 2.68 -20.71
CA ILE A 43 8.84 2.70 -19.44
C ILE A 43 7.38 2.32 -19.68
N GLY A 44 6.87 1.33 -18.93
CA GLY A 44 5.46 1.00 -18.97
C GLY A 44 4.60 2.11 -18.37
N ASP A 45 3.38 2.28 -18.90
CA ASP A 45 2.50 3.40 -18.60
C ASP A 45 1.02 3.00 -18.50
N LEU A 46 0.16 3.93 -18.09
CA LEU A 46 -1.27 3.71 -17.93
C LEU A 46 -1.95 3.30 -19.25
N ARG A 47 -1.57 3.89 -20.38
CA ARG A 47 -2.11 3.53 -21.70
C ARG A 47 -1.69 2.13 -22.11
N GLY A 48 -0.47 1.73 -21.78
CA GLY A 48 0.03 0.37 -21.94
C GLY A 48 -0.81 -0.62 -21.13
N LEU A 49 -1.09 -0.31 -19.86
CA LEU A 49 -1.96 -1.13 -19.02
C LEU A 49 -3.38 -1.22 -19.60
N ILE A 50 -3.99 -0.10 -20.03
CA ILE A 50 -5.30 -0.09 -20.70
C ILE A 50 -5.29 -1.03 -21.90
N SER A 51 -4.23 -1.00 -22.71
CA SER A 51 -4.11 -1.85 -23.92
C SER A 51 -4.07 -3.35 -23.61
N ARG A 52 -3.83 -3.73 -22.35
CA ARG A 52 -3.72 -5.12 -21.90
C ARG A 52 -4.89 -5.59 -21.01
N LEU A 53 -5.89 -4.76 -20.79
CA LEU A 53 -7.06 -5.16 -19.99
C LEU A 53 -7.80 -6.37 -20.54
N ASP A 54 -7.89 -6.52 -21.86
CA ASP A 54 -8.51 -7.71 -22.47
C ASP A 54 -7.71 -8.99 -22.18
N TYR A 55 -6.37 -8.89 -22.13
CA TYR A 55 -5.52 -10.01 -21.72
C TYR A 55 -5.74 -10.37 -20.24
N LEU A 56 -5.83 -9.37 -19.34
CA LEU A 56 -6.09 -9.61 -17.93
C LEU A 56 -7.48 -10.22 -17.70
N ALA A 57 -8.49 -9.73 -18.42
CA ALA A 57 -9.85 -10.31 -18.41
C ALA A 57 -9.85 -11.77 -18.89
N TRP A 58 -9.11 -12.07 -19.97
CA TRP A 58 -8.95 -13.45 -20.47
C TRP A 58 -8.23 -14.35 -19.47
N LEU A 59 -7.21 -13.82 -18.77
CA LEU A 59 -6.47 -14.55 -17.73
C LEU A 59 -7.33 -14.90 -16.52
N GLY A 60 -8.47 -14.24 -16.35
CA GLY A 60 -9.37 -14.45 -15.23
C GLY A 60 -9.12 -13.52 -14.05
N VAL A 61 -8.41 -12.42 -14.26
CA VAL A 61 -8.18 -11.40 -13.23
C VAL A 61 -9.48 -10.67 -12.90
N ASP A 62 -9.79 -10.54 -11.62
CA ASP A 62 -10.96 -9.82 -11.11
C ASP A 62 -10.58 -8.43 -10.56
N CYS A 63 -9.34 -8.27 -10.12
CA CYS A 63 -8.84 -7.01 -9.58
C CYS A 63 -7.37 -6.78 -9.96
N VAL A 64 -7.04 -5.58 -10.39
CA VAL A 64 -5.65 -5.16 -10.62
C VAL A 64 -5.21 -4.27 -9.46
N TRP A 65 -4.10 -4.63 -8.83
CA TRP A 65 -3.38 -3.78 -7.89
C TRP A 65 -2.25 -3.07 -8.64
N ILE A 66 -2.22 -1.74 -8.50
CA ILE A 66 -1.20 -0.89 -9.10
C ILE A 66 -0.29 -0.35 -7.98
N PRO A 67 0.99 -0.76 -7.92
CA PRO A 67 2.01 -0.15 -7.05
C PRO A 67 2.15 1.36 -7.30
N PRO A 68 2.86 2.10 -6.44
CA PRO A 68 2.89 3.56 -6.50
C PRO A 68 3.25 4.11 -7.88
N PHE A 69 2.40 5.00 -8.37
CA PHE A 69 2.52 5.70 -9.66
C PHE A 69 2.50 7.23 -9.51
N TYR A 70 2.63 7.69 -8.31
CA TYR A 70 2.69 9.10 -7.92
C TYR A 70 4.03 9.72 -8.30
N PRO A 71 4.14 11.07 -8.43
CA PRO A 71 5.41 11.75 -8.52
C PRO A 71 6.35 11.32 -7.39
N SER A 72 7.55 10.92 -7.77
CA SER A 72 8.56 10.37 -6.87
C SER A 72 9.96 10.56 -7.46
N PRO A 73 11.00 10.80 -6.63
CA PRO A 73 12.38 10.66 -7.04
C PRO A 73 12.80 9.24 -7.48
N ILE A 74 11.95 8.23 -7.23
CA ILE A 74 12.18 6.80 -7.56
C ILE A 74 13.46 6.25 -6.90
N ARG A 75 13.76 6.68 -5.69
CA ARG A 75 14.86 6.11 -4.90
C ARG A 75 14.47 4.79 -4.24
N ASP A 76 13.15 4.55 -4.10
CA ASP A 76 12.58 3.30 -3.60
C ASP A 76 11.39 2.85 -4.47
N GLY A 77 11.63 2.68 -5.78
CA GLY A 77 10.64 2.11 -6.70
C GLY A 77 9.32 2.87 -6.83
N GLY A 78 9.20 4.07 -6.23
CA GLY A 78 7.98 4.88 -6.19
C GLY A 78 7.37 5.02 -4.79
N TYR A 79 7.85 4.24 -3.80
CA TYR A 79 7.39 4.34 -2.42
C TYR A 79 7.86 5.60 -1.70
N ASP A 80 8.82 6.33 -2.25
CA ASP A 80 9.24 7.67 -1.83
C ASP A 80 8.39 8.75 -2.54
N ILE A 81 7.13 8.91 -2.12
CA ILE A 81 6.14 9.78 -2.76
C ILE A 81 6.44 11.25 -2.48
N SER A 82 6.45 12.08 -3.54
CA SER A 82 6.62 13.54 -3.43
C SER A 82 5.34 14.35 -3.70
N ASP A 83 4.29 13.75 -4.26
CA ASP A 83 2.95 14.34 -4.41
C ASP A 83 1.91 13.22 -4.45
N TYR A 84 1.04 13.16 -3.45
CA TYR A 84 0.00 12.13 -3.35
C TYR A 84 -1.16 12.31 -4.32
N THR A 85 -1.35 13.48 -4.90
CA THR A 85 -2.58 13.83 -5.64
C THR A 85 -2.37 13.97 -7.14
N ALA A 86 -1.18 13.63 -7.62
CA ALA A 86 -0.82 13.64 -9.01
C ALA A 86 -0.37 12.25 -9.51
N ILE A 87 -0.31 12.10 -10.80
CA ILE A 87 0.31 10.97 -11.49
C ILE A 87 1.69 11.40 -11.97
N ASP A 88 2.69 10.57 -11.78
CA ASP A 88 4.01 10.81 -12.32
C ASP A 88 3.92 10.92 -13.86
N PRO A 89 4.43 12.00 -14.47
CA PRO A 89 4.34 12.23 -15.92
C PRO A 89 4.89 11.08 -16.77
N ARG A 90 5.78 10.26 -16.23
CA ARG A 90 6.30 9.05 -16.90
C ARG A 90 5.24 7.99 -17.13
N TYR A 91 4.19 7.98 -16.30
CA TYR A 91 3.13 6.97 -16.38
C TYR A 91 1.85 7.46 -17.05
N GLY A 92 1.72 8.76 -17.31
CA GLY A 92 0.57 9.35 -17.98
C GLY A 92 -0.07 10.48 -17.19
N THR A 93 -1.37 10.65 -17.38
CA THR A 93 -2.15 11.75 -16.83
C THR A 93 -3.29 11.26 -15.96
N MET A 94 -3.91 12.17 -15.20
CA MET A 94 -5.13 11.87 -14.43
C MET A 94 -6.31 11.47 -15.34
N GLU A 95 -6.33 11.94 -16.60
CA GLU A 95 -7.32 11.51 -17.59
C GLU A 95 -7.08 10.05 -18.01
N ASP A 96 -5.84 9.67 -18.25
CA ASP A 96 -5.47 8.27 -18.55
C ASP A 96 -5.84 7.34 -17.37
N PHE A 97 -5.67 7.80 -16.14
CA PHE A 97 -6.06 7.01 -14.97
C PHE A 97 -7.58 6.82 -14.87
N ARG A 98 -8.36 7.88 -15.08
CA ARG A 98 -9.83 7.76 -15.11
C ARG A 98 -10.31 6.85 -16.23
N GLU A 99 -9.65 6.93 -17.39
CA GLU A 99 -9.93 6.02 -18.51
C GLU A 99 -9.59 4.58 -18.15
N LEU A 100 -8.45 4.32 -17.47
CA LEU A 100 -8.10 3.00 -16.98
C LEU A 100 -9.19 2.42 -16.07
N VAL A 101 -9.63 3.17 -15.06
CA VAL A 101 -10.68 2.73 -14.14
C VAL A 101 -11.96 2.43 -14.90
N HIS A 102 -12.38 3.33 -15.80
CA HIS A 102 -13.57 3.13 -16.62
C HIS A 102 -13.49 1.87 -17.50
N GLN A 103 -12.40 1.69 -18.22
CA GLN A 103 -12.18 0.55 -19.12
C GLN A 103 -12.06 -0.79 -18.38
N ALA A 104 -11.43 -0.78 -17.20
CA ALA A 104 -11.35 -1.95 -16.33
C ALA A 104 -12.74 -2.36 -15.83
N HIS A 105 -13.52 -1.41 -15.35
CA HIS A 105 -14.89 -1.63 -14.89
C HIS A 105 -15.81 -2.19 -15.98
N GLN A 106 -15.69 -1.72 -17.22
CA GLN A 106 -16.45 -2.28 -18.35
C GLN A 106 -16.15 -3.77 -18.58
N ARG A 107 -14.98 -4.24 -18.19
CA ARG A 107 -14.52 -5.63 -18.31
C ARG A 107 -14.76 -6.46 -17.05
N GLY A 108 -15.39 -5.88 -16.02
CA GLY A 108 -15.60 -6.52 -14.72
C GLY A 108 -14.30 -6.66 -13.91
N ILE A 109 -13.28 -5.85 -14.22
CA ILE A 109 -12.01 -5.79 -13.47
C ILE A 109 -12.05 -4.58 -12.55
N ARG A 110 -11.76 -4.77 -11.28
CA ARG A 110 -11.61 -3.72 -10.28
C ARG A 110 -10.18 -3.19 -10.24
N ILE A 111 -10.03 -1.99 -9.70
CA ILE A 111 -8.72 -1.35 -9.53
C ILE A 111 -8.52 -1.00 -8.08
N ILE A 112 -7.44 -1.49 -7.48
CA ILE A 112 -6.93 -0.99 -6.21
C ILE A 112 -5.56 -0.36 -6.43
N ILE A 113 -5.24 0.65 -5.62
CA ILE A 113 -3.99 1.37 -5.70
C ILE A 113 -3.22 1.30 -4.40
N ASP A 114 -1.93 1.47 -4.48
CA ASP A 114 -1.07 1.54 -3.31
C ASP A 114 -1.24 2.87 -2.58
N MET A 115 -1.23 2.83 -1.25
CA MET A 115 -1.32 4.00 -0.40
C MET A 115 -0.24 3.93 0.67
N VAL A 116 0.85 4.67 0.46
CA VAL A 116 1.97 4.77 1.39
C VAL A 116 1.63 5.82 2.43
N ILE A 117 1.21 5.37 3.60
CA ILE A 117 0.75 6.28 4.67
C ILE A 117 1.74 6.43 5.83
N ASN A 118 2.80 5.59 5.86
CA ASN A 118 3.80 5.67 6.94
C ASN A 118 4.73 6.87 6.78
N HIS A 119 5.18 7.16 5.57
CA HIS A 119 6.21 8.15 5.26
C HIS A 119 5.96 8.85 3.93
N THR A 120 6.74 9.89 3.67
CA THR A 120 6.82 10.52 2.34
C THR A 120 8.26 10.50 1.84
N SER A 121 8.49 10.94 0.59
CA SER A 121 9.83 11.36 0.19
C SER A 121 10.26 12.59 0.99
N ASP A 122 11.56 12.73 1.24
CA ASP A 122 12.15 13.98 1.71
C ASP A 122 11.94 15.15 0.70
N ALA A 123 11.64 14.84 -0.57
CA ALA A 123 11.27 15.83 -1.59
C ALA A 123 9.79 16.28 -1.50
N HIS A 124 8.98 15.69 -0.61
CA HIS A 124 7.56 16.06 -0.47
C HIS A 124 7.43 17.50 0.07
N PRO A 125 6.51 18.33 -0.46
CA PRO A 125 6.30 19.70 0.01
C PRO A 125 6.03 19.80 1.52
N TRP A 126 5.36 18.82 2.12
CA TRP A 126 5.14 18.79 3.58
C TRP A 126 6.46 18.70 4.34
N PHE A 127 7.38 17.82 3.91
CA PHE A 127 8.68 17.71 4.57
C PHE A 127 9.54 18.95 4.36
N GLN A 128 9.56 19.49 3.15
CA GLN A 128 10.28 20.71 2.85
C GLN A 128 9.78 21.91 3.68
N ALA A 129 8.46 22.02 3.86
CA ALA A 129 7.87 23.04 4.72
C ALA A 129 8.15 22.79 6.21
N SER A 130 8.06 21.52 6.65
CA SER A 130 8.35 21.13 8.03
C SER A 130 9.79 21.44 8.44
N ARG A 131 10.76 21.17 7.55
CA ARG A 131 12.19 21.41 7.84
C ARG A 131 12.54 22.90 7.86
N SER A 132 11.93 23.70 6.98
CA SER A 132 12.26 25.13 6.83
C SER A 132 11.51 26.06 7.79
N ASP A 133 10.33 25.65 8.30
CA ASP A 133 9.48 26.42 9.21
C ASP A 133 8.93 25.53 10.33
N PRO A 134 9.70 25.31 11.41
CA PRO A 134 9.28 24.47 12.53
C PRO A 134 8.00 24.92 13.24
N GLU A 135 7.70 26.22 13.22
CA GLU A 135 6.49 26.80 13.85
C GLU A 135 5.31 26.94 12.84
N GLY A 136 5.54 26.58 11.59
CA GLY A 136 4.53 26.66 10.53
C GLY A 136 3.51 25.53 10.59
N PRO A 137 2.51 25.57 9.69
CA PRO A 137 1.41 24.60 9.71
C PRO A 137 1.85 23.15 9.45
N TYR A 138 3.03 22.95 8.88
CA TYR A 138 3.63 21.63 8.63
C TYR A 138 4.78 21.31 9.59
N GLY A 139 5.12 22.21 10.52
CA GLY A 139 6.28 22.09 11.39
C GLY A 139 6.34 20.76 12.16
N ASP A 140 5.19 20.22 12.53
CA ASP A 140 5.03 18.97 13.30
C ASP A 140 4.37 17.84 12.49
N PHE A 141 4.52 17.84 11.15
CA PHE A 141 4.00 16.78 10.28
C PHE A 141 4.86 15.51 10.30
N TYR A 142 6.11 15.62 10.73
CA TYR A 142 7.07 14.52 10.84
C TYR A 142 7.55 14.37 12.26
N VAL A 143 8.13 13.22 12.57
CA VAL A 143 8.66 12.95 13.91
C VAL A 143 10.04 13.55 14.03
N TRP A 144 10.16 14.63 14.80
CA TRP A 144 11.41 15.37 15.03
C TRP A 144 11.86 15.25 16.48
N ALA A 145 13.18 15.27 16.71
CA ALA A 145 13.80 15.28 18.04
C ALA A 145 15.09 16.11 18.05
N ASP A 146 15.48 16.57 19.23
CA ASP A 146 16.74 17.32 19.41
C ASP A 146 17.98 16.41 19.42
N ASP A 147 17.78 15.13 19.70
CA ASP A 147 18.81 14.10 19.66
C ASP A 147 18.26 12.77 19.08
N ASP A 148 19.13 11.80 18.88
CA ASP A 148 18.85 10.49 18.28
C ASP A 148 18.71 9.35 19.30
N SER A 149 18.46 9.68 20.57
CA SER A 149 18.41 8.72 21.67
C SER A 149 17.03 8.09 21.92
N GLY A 150 15.99 8.51 21.18
CA GLY A 150 14.63 7.99 21.32
C GLY A 150 14.41 6.68 20.55
N TYR A 151 13.48 5.85 21.06
CA TYR A 151 12.99 4.62 20.40
C TYR A 151 14.08 3.57 20.14
N ASP A 152 15.05 3.41 21.04
CA ASP A 152 16.20 2.51 20.90
C ASP A 152 15.83 1.03 20.71
N ASP A 153 14.64 0.60 21.17
CA ASP A 153 14.15 -0.77 21.00
C ASP A 153 13.60 -1.05 19.58
N ALA A 154 13.46 -0.01 18.75
CA ALA A 154 13.00 -0.16 17.38
C ALA A 154 14.12 -0.66 16.46
N ARG A 155 13.94 -1.85 15.90
CA ARG A 155 14.92 -2.42 14.96
C ARG A 155 15.12 -1.57 13.71
N ILE A 156 16.32 -1.56 13.16
CA ILE A 156 16.58 -1.03 11.82
C ILE A 156 16.10 -2.06 10.80
N ILE A 157 15.26 -1.65 9.84
CA ILE A 157 14.69 -2.54 8.82
C ILE A 157 15.72 -2.83 7.73
N PHE A 158 16.37 -1.79 7.19
CA PHE A 158 17.34 -1.91 6.11
C PHE A 158 18.78 -1.85 6.63
N VAL A 159 19.18 -2.86 7.40
CA VAL A 159 20.51 -2.96 8.04
C VAL A 159 21.70 -2.90 7.07
N ASP A 160 21.47 -3.13 5.78
CA ASP A 160 22.52 -3.06 4.75
C ASP A 160 22.79 -1.63 4.27
N THR A 161 21.88 -0.69 4.55
CA THR A 161 21.94 0.69 4.02
C THR A 161 21.80 1.76 5.09
N GLU A 162 21.12 1.46 6.21
CA GLU A 162 20.84 2.40 7.28
C GLU A 162 21.57 1.99 8.56
N GLU A 163 22.16 2.95 9.26
CA GLU A 163 22.88 2.74 10.53
C GLU A 163 22.01 3.15 11.74
N SER A 164 20.96 3.92 11.52
CA SER A 164 20.03 4.44 12.52
C SER A 164 18.63 4.60 11.93
N ASN A 165 17.61 4.65 12.79
CA ASN A 165 16.27 5.12 12.42
C ASN A 165 16.14 6.65 12.53
N TRP A 166 17.20 7.36 12.90
CA TRP A 166 17.26 8.81 12.98
C TRP A 166 18.25 9.38 11.98
N ALA A 167 17.88 10.45 11.29
CA ALA A 167 18.76 11.19 10.39
C ALA A 167 18.77 12.69 10.75
N TYR A 168 19.97 13.29 10.79
CA TYR A 168 20.13 14.70 11.13
C TYR A 168 19.84 15.61 9.94
N ASP A 169 18.93 16.56 10.12
CA ASP A 169 18.64 17.61 9.14
C ASP A 169 19.41 18.89 9.49
N VAL A 170 20.33 19.28 8.62
CA VAL A 170 21.20 20.45 8.83
C VAL A 170 20.42 21.76 8.73
N GLU A 171 19.34 21.82 7.93
CA GLU A 171 18.53 23.02 7.75
C GLU A 171 17.69 23.30 9.00
N ARG A 172 17.01 22.27 9.52
CA ARG A 172 16.21 22.38 10.74
C ARG A 172 17.05 22.34 12.02
N GLY A 173 18.23 21.68 11.97
CA GLY A 173 19.11 21.52 13.16
C GLY A 173 18.57 20.49 14.15
N GLN A 174 17.75 19.57 13.71
CA GLN A 174 17.14 18.49 14.51
C GLN A 174 17.28 17.15 13.77
N PHE A 175 17.01 16.04 14.47
CA PHE A 175 16.88 14.72 13.90
C PHE A 175 15.43 14.45 13.53
N TYR A 176 15.21 13.73 12.41
CA TYR A 176 13.90 13.18 12.05
C TYR A 176 13.94 11.67 12.05
N TRP A 177 12.80 11.07 12.39
CA TRP A 177 12.60 9.63 12.40
C TRP A 177 12.29 9.09 11.01
N HIS A 178 12.84 7.92 10.71
CA HIS A 178 12.53 7.14 9.52
C HIS A 178 12.65 5.64 9.81
N ARG A 179 11.62 4.87 9.49
CA ARG A 179 11.65 3.41 9.67
C ARG A 179 12.30 2.68 8.51
N PHE A 180 12.27 3.28 7.33
CA PHE A 180 12.80 2.75 6.09
C PHE A 180 14.08 3.50 5.72
N PHE A 181 14.18 4.03 4.50
CA PHE A 181 15.37 4.80 4.12
C PHE A 181 15.37 6.20 4.74
N SER A 182 16.57 6.74 4.96
CA SER A 182 16.74 8.11 5.47
C SER A 182 16.12 9.20 4.58
N HIS A 183 15.83 8.89 3.31
CA HIS A 183 15.10 9.78 2.42
C HIS A 183 13.56 9.59 2.47
N GLN A 184 13.06 8.80 3.41
CA GLN A 184 11.64 8.52 3.64
C GLN A 184 11.26 8.88 5.08
N PRO A 185 11.18 10.19 5.43
CA PRO A 185 10.82 10.63 6.77
C PRO A 185 9.40 10.18 7.14
N ASP A 186 9.22 9.65 8.34
CA ASP A 186 7.96 9.16 8.85
C ASP A 186 7.02 10.30 9.28
N LEU A 187 5.75 10.13 8.96
CA LEU A 187 4.67 11.06 9.30
C LEU A 187 4.35 10.98 10.79
N ASN A 188 4.10 12.12 11.42
CA ASN A 188 3.75 12.21 12.83
C ASN A 188 2.25 12.07 13.06
N TYR A 189 1.78 10.87 13.27
CA TYR A 189 0.36 10.59 13.54
C TYR A 189 -0.16 11.03 14.92
N ARG A 190 0.70 11.56 15.80
CA ARG A 190 0.27 12.28 17.00
C ARG A 190 -0.35 13.63 16.65
N ASN A 191 -0.05 14.15 15.46
CA ASN A 191 -0.65 15.37 14.95
C ASN A 191 -1.95 15.07 14.19
N PRO A 192 -3.12 15.50 14.68
CA PRO A 192 -4.41 15.26 14.01
C PRO A 192 -4.47 15.83 12.59
N ALA A 193 -3.68 16.86 12.27
CA ALA A 193 -3.63 17.43 10.93
C ALA A 193 -3.01 16.44 9.92
N VAL A 194 -2.09 15.59 10.35
CA VAL A 194 -1.54 14.50 9.51
C VAL A 194 -2.62 13.47 9.19
N ILE A 195 -3.40 13.07 10.21
CA ILE A 195 -4.50 12.11 10.02
C ILE A 195 -5.50 12.65 8.99
N GLU A 196 -5.91 13.91 9.13
CA GLU A 196 -6.87 14.53 8.19
C GLU A 196 -6.26 14.70 6.79
N ALA A 197 -4.98 15.07 6.69
CA ALA A 197 -4.30 15.18 5.39
C ALA A 197 -4.26 13.82 4.65
N ILE A 198 -3.97 12.73 5.35
CA ILE A 198 -4.01 11.37 4.78
C ILE A 198 -5.45 10.96 4.41
N HIS A 199 -6.43 11.26 5.26
CA HIS A 199 -7.84 11.05 4.91
C HIS A 199 -8.23 11.80 3.64
N ASP A 200 -7.78 13.03 3.46
CA ASP A 200 -8.06 13.81 2.24
C ASP A 200 -7.39 13.22 0.99
N VAL A 201 -6.19 12.69 1.11
CA VAL A 201 -5.53 11.94 0.04
C VAL A 201 -6.35 10.70 -0.35
N ILE A 202 -6.79 9.91 0.63
CA ILE A 202 -7.61 8.72 0.39
C ILE A 202 -8.95 9.12 -0.26
N ARG A 203 -9.63 10.16 0.24
CA ARG A 203 -10.86 10.71 -0.36
C ARG A 203 -10.65 11.15 -1.81
N PHE A 204 -9.51 11.81 -2.09
CA PHE A 204 -9.18 12.24 -3.44
C PHE A 204 -9.18 11.06 -4.41
N TRP A 205 -8.49 9.99 -4.08
CA TRP A 205 -8.40 8.79 -4.94
C TRP A 205 -9.71 7.99 -4.96
N ALA A 206 -10.40 7.85 -3.84
CA ALA A 206 -11.70 7.17 -3.79
C ALA A 206 -12.71 7.81 -4.74
N ARG A 207 -12.70 9.15 -4.88
CA ARG A 207 -13.54 9.89 -5.84
C ARG A 207 -13.21 9.61 -7.31
N THR A 208 -12.06 9.05 -7.61
CA THR A 208 -11.71 8.62 -8.98
C THR A 208 -12.38 7.32 -9.39
N GLY A 209 -12.99 6.60 -8.44
CA GLY A 209 -13.69 5.35 -8.66
C GLY A 209 -12.83 4.10 -8.45
N VAL A 210 -11.69 4.20 -7.77
CA VAL A 210 -10.93 3.01 -7.35
C VAL A 210 -11.75 2.17 -6.36
N ASP A 211 -11.56 0.85 -6.41
CA ASP A 211 -12.32 -0.11 -5.62
C ASP A 211 -11.67 -0.41 -4.26
N GLY A 212 -10.46 0.08 -4.03
CA GLY A 212 -9.77 -0.12 -2.77
C GLY A 212 -8.34 0.41 -2.74
N PHE A 213 -7.73 0.23 -1.58
CA PHE A 213 -6.37 0.67 -1.27
C PHE A 213 -5.56 -0.47 -0.66
N ARG A 214 -4.38 -0.69 -1.18
CA ARG A 214 -3.37 -1.47 -0.46
C ARG A 214 -2.60 -0.52 0.43
N LEU A 215 -2.69 -0.73 1.74
CA LEU A 215 -2.04 0.11 2.75
C LEU A 215 -0.63 -0.42 3.00
N ASP A 216 0.35 0.38 2.61
CA ASP A 216 1.77 0.07 2.73
C ASP A 216 2.26 0.22 4.17
N ALA A 217 3.10 -0.72 4.61
CA ALA A 217 3.92 -0.62 5.81
C ALA A 217 3.16 -0.22 7.09
N ILE A 218 1.92 -0.66 7.25
CA ILE A 218 1.04 -0.22 8.34
C ILE A 218 1.50 -0.55 9.77
N PRO A 219 2.36 -1.55 10.05
CA PRO A 219 2.81 -1.80 11.43
C PRO A 219 3.56 -0.65 12.09
N TYR A 220 4.04 0.33 11.34
CA TYR A 220 5.05 1.29 11.76
C TYR A 220 4.53 2.72 11.95
N LEU A 221 3.21 2.95 11.90
CA LEU A 221 2.60 4.29 11.84
C LEU A 221 2.80 5.14 13.11
N THR A 222 3.10 4.52 14.24
CA THR A 222 3.26 5.24 15.52
C THR A 222 4.46 4.74 16.28
N GLU A 223 5.07 5.63 17.08
CA GLU A 223 6.21 5.37 17.94
C GLU A 223 5.84 5.50 19.41
N SER A 224 6.52 4.74 20.28
CA SER A 224 6.43 4.87 21.73
C SER A 224 7.70 4.39 22.39
N GLU A 225 8.21 5.17 23.35
CA GLU A 225 9.38 4.78 24.15
C GLU A 225 9.18 3.44 24.85
N GLY A 226 10.25 2.65 24.92
CA GLY A 226 10.23 1.33 25.54
C GLY A 226 9.46 0.28 24.78
N THR A 227 9.20 0.51 23.47
CA THR A 227 8.56 -0.46 22.57
C THR A 227 9.39 -0.60 21.29
N ASN A 228 9.12 -1.67 20.52
CA ASN A 228 9.73 -1.85 19.20
C ASN A 228 9.12 -0.94 18.10
N CYS A 229 8.17 -0.06 18.44
CA CYS A 229 7.44 0.79 17.51
C CYS A 229 6.76 0.00 16.37
N GLU A 230 6.20 -1.15 16.68
CA GLU A 230 5.43 -1.98 15.74
C GLU A 230 4.11 -2.41 16.40
N ASN A 231 3.01 -2.41 15.63
CA ASN A 231 1.67 -2.88 16.06
C ASN A 231 1.15 -2.16 17.33
N LEU A 232 1.44 -0.88 17.46
CA LEU A 232 0.98 -0.13 18.63
C LEU A 232 -0.52 0.20 18.52
N ALA A 233 -1.17 0.38 19.67
CA ALA A 233 -2.59 0.72 19.74
C ALA A 233 -2.96 1.95 18.88
N GLY A 234 -2.10 2.98 18.86
CA GLY A 234 -2.28 4.16 18.01
C GLY A 234 -2.31 3.83 16.51
N THR A 235 -1.53 2.84 16.07
CA THR A 235 -1.56 2.34 14.68
C THR A 235 -2.93 1.77 14.34
N HIS A 236 -3.49 0.93 15.21
CA HIS A 236 -4.83 0.34 15.02
C HIS A 236 -5.92 1.41 15.03
N GLU A 237 -5.84 2.43 15.89
CA GLU A 237 -6.78 3.56 15.91
C GLU A 237 -6.78 4.33 14.57
N ILE A 238 -5.61 4.55 13.96
CA ILE A 238 -5.49 5.21 12.65
C ILE A 238 -6.14 4.37 11.56
N ILE A 239 -5.86 3.07 11.51
CA ILE A 239 -6.40 2.16 10.50
C ILE A 239 -7.91 2.03 10.64
N ALA A 240 -8.42 1.88 11.87
CA ALA A 240 -9.84 1.87 12.16
C ALA A 240 -10.51 3.19 11.72
N GLY A 241 -9.85 4.34 11.92
CA GLY A 241 -10.31 5.64 11.46
C GLY A 241 -10.44 5.72 9.94
N ILE A 242 -9.45 5.20 9.20
CA ILE A 242 -9.50 5.11 7.73
C ILE A 242 -10.67 4.21 7.30
N ARG A 243 -10.84 3.05 7.94
CA ARG A 243 -11.94 2.13 7.64
C ARG A 243 -13.28 2.79 7.86
N GLN A 244 -13.50 3.42 9.00
CA GLN A 244 -14.76 4.13 9.34
C GLN A 244 -15.07 5.26 8.35
N MET A 245 -14.05 6.00 7.91
CA MET A 245 -14.20 7.05 6.91
C MET A 245 -14.63 6.46 5.56
N LEU A 246 -13.97 5.38 5.11
CA LEU A 246 -14.31 4.70 3.85
C LEU A 246 -15.72 4.11 3.89
N ASP A 247 -16.09 3.42 4.96
CA ASP A 247 -17.43 2.82 5.10
C ASP A 247 -18.54 3.87 5.06
N ARG A 248 -18.29 5.05 5.64
CA ARG A 248 -19.26 6.15 5.67
C ARG A 248 -19.36 6.89 4.33
N GLU A 249 -18.24 7.16 3.68
CA GLU A 249 -18.15 8.08 2.54
C GLU A 249 -18.06 7.36 1.18
N PHE A 250 -17.49 6.14 1.17
CA PHE A 250 -17.24 5.33 -0.02
C PHE A 250 -17.53 3.84 0.24
N PRO A 251 -18.79 3.50 0.56
CA PRO A 251 -19.14 2.13 0.93
C PRO A 251 -18.78 1.12 -0.16
N GLY A 252 -18.19 -0.01 0.24
CA GLY A 252 -17.73 -1.07 -0.67
C GLY A 252 -16.27 -0.91 -1.10
N THR A 253 -15.57 0.16 -0.71
CA THR A 253 -14.12 0.30 -0.91
C THR A 253 -13.38 -0.62 0.06
N ILE A 254 -12.53 -1.50 -0.46
CA ILE A 254 -11.74 -2.42 0.37
C ILE A 254 -10.41 -1.81 0.80
N THR A 255 -9.85 -2.34 1.89
CA THR A 255 -8.47 -2.10 2.30
C THR A 255 -7.71 -3.43 2.37
N LEU A 256 -6.49 -3.45 1.85
CA LEU A 256 -5.58 -4.59 1.87
C LEU A 256 -4.32 -4.21 2.65
N ALA A 257 -4.15 -4.82 3.80
CA ALA A 257 -3.04 -4.55 4.71
C ALA A 257 -1.72 -5.22 4.28
N GLU A 258 -0.64 -4.44 4.22
CA GLU A 258 0.70 -5.02 4.21
C GLU A 258 1.31 -4.97 5.61
N ALA A 259 1.33 -6.14 6.25
CA ALA A 259 2.03 -6.41 7.49
C ALA A 259 2.82 -7.70 7.32
N ASN A 260 4.13 -7.57 7.03
CA ASN A 260 4.99 -8.75 6.82
C ASN A 260 5.43 -9.35 8.16
N GLN A 261 4.48 -9.96 8.86
CA GLN A 261 4.64 -10.54 10.19
C GLN A 261 4.03 -11.95 10.24
N TRP A 262 4.08 -12.58 11.41
CA TRP A 262 3.40 -13.85 11.64
C TRP A 262 1.87 -13.69 11.67
N PRO A 263 1.09 -14.72 11.28
CA PRO A 263 -0.36 -14.60 11.24
C PRO A 263 -1.00 -14.23 12.59
N GLU A 264 -0.36 -14.62 13.69
CA GLU A 264 -0.79 -14.29 15.05
C GLU A 264 -0.75 -12.79 15.34
N ASP A 265 0.18 -12.05 14.70
CA ASP A 265 0.30 -10.59 14.81
C ASP A 265 -0.58 -9.90 13.74
N VAL A 266 -0.57 -10.44 12.52
CA VAL A 266 -1.32 -9.86 11.39
C VAL A 266 -2.84 -9.91 11.60
N VAL A 267 -3.36 -10.89 12.33
CA VAL A 267 -4.79 -11.04 12.58
C VAL A 267 -5.40 -9.80 13.25
N GLU A 268 -4.62 -9.07 14.03
CA GLU A 268 -5.08 -7.85 14.72
C GLU A 268 -5.49 -6.75 13.73
N TYR A 269 -4.90 -6.70 12.52
CA TYR A 269 -5.25 -5.72 11.48
C TYR A 269 -6.59 -5.97 10.77
N PHE A 270 -7.28 -7.05 11.06
CA PHE A 270 -8.69 -7.18 10.70
C PHE A 270 -9.60 -6.43 11.68
N GLY A 271 -9.10 -6.11 12.88
CA GLY A 271 -9.90 -5.57 13.97
C GLY A 271 -10.89 -6.58 14.52
N THR A 272 -12.03 -6.11 15.00
CA THR A 272 -13.11 -6.94 15.52
C THR A 272 -14.41 -6.73 14.72
N GLU A 273 -15.44 -7.52 15.01
CA GLU A 273 -16.76 -7.32 14.36
C GLU A 273 -17.39 -5.95 14.70
N GLU A 274 -17.09 -5.42 15.90
CA GLU A 274 -17.58 -4.12 16.37
C GLU A 274 -16.70 -2.95 15.92
N ALA A 275 -15.41 -3.21 15.69
CA ALA A 275 -14.41 -2.23 15.28
C ALA A 275 -13.55 -2.81 14.15
N PRO A 276 -14.08 -2.91 12.92
CA PRO A 276 -13.34 -3.44 11.79
C PRO A 276 -12.21 -2.49 11.38
N GLU A 277 -11.09 -3.07 10.97
CA GLU A 277 -9.94 -2.37 10.42
C GLU A 277 -9.78 -2.68 8.92
N CYS A 278 -8.85 -3.55 8.55
CA CYS A 278 -8.67 -3.89 7.15
C CYS A 278 -9.64 -4.98 6.68
N THR A 279 -10.09 -4.88 5.43
CA THR A 279 -10.91 -5.90 4.77
C THR A 279 -10.09 -7.15 4.48
N MET A 280 -8.85 -6.96 4.08
CA MET A 280 -7.95 -8.03 3.67
C MET A 280 -6.55 -7.82 4.26
N CYS A 281 -5.84 -8.93 4.54
CA CYS A 281 -4.44 -8.91 4.94
C CYS A 281 -3.64 -9.94 4.14
N PHE A 282 -2.43 -9.58 3.71
CA PHE A 282 -1.53 -10.53 3.08
C PHE A 282 -1.08 -11.62 4.05
N HIS A 283 -1.10 -12.86 3.59
CA HIS A 283 -0.57 -13.99 4.32
C HIS A 283 0.86 -14.31 3.87
N PHE A 284 1.83 -13.46 4.24
CA PHE A 284 3.23 -13.61 3.81
C PHE A 284 3.85 -14.99 4.11
N PRO A 285 3.65 -15.60 5.30
CA PRO A 285 4.30 -16.86 5.61
C PRO A 285 3.91 -18.04 4.71
N VAL A 286 2.76 -18.03 4.04
CA VAL A 286 2.36 -19.14 3.15
C VAL A 286 3.21 -19.16 1.87
N MET A 287 3.55 -18.00 1.29
CA MET A 287 4.22 -17.92 0.01
C MET A 287 5.55 -18.69 -0.05
N PRO A 288 6.54 -18.44 0.83
CA PRO A 288 7.80 -19.19 0.80
C PRO A 288 7.60 -20.68 1.07
N ARG A 289 6.57 -21.07 1.82
CA ARG A 289 6.26 -22.47 2.12
C ARG A 289 5.65 -23.21 0.93
N ILE A 290 4.97 -22.51 0.03
CA ILE A 290 4.53 -23.08 -1.25
C ILE A 290 5.74 -23.48 -2.09
N PHE A 291 6.73 -22.60 -2.27
CA PHE A 291 7.95 -22.91 -3.01
C PHE A 291 8.78 -23.99 -2.33
N TYR A 292 8.90 -23.95 -1.00
CA TYR A 292 9.59 -24.99 -0.22
C TYR A 292 8.90 -26.35 -0.38
N ALA A 293 7.57 -26.39 -0.29
CA ALA A 293 6.80 -27.63 -0.47
C ALA A 293 6.98 -28.23 -1.87
N LEU A 294 6.95 -27.42 -2.91
CA LEU A 294 7.23 -27.86 -4.28
C LEU A 294 8.64 -28.43 -4.41
N ARG A 295 9.63 -27.78 -3.80
CA ARG A 295 11.04 -28.22 -3.85
C ARG A 295 11.27 -29.52 -3.09
N GLN A 296 10.60 -29.70 -1.95
CA GLN A 296 10.75 -30.90 -1.09
C GLN A 296 9.81 -32.05 -1.45
N GLY A 297 8.79 -31.80 -2.26
CA GLY A 297 7.74 -32.79 -2.55
C GLY A 297 6.86 -33.11 -1.34
N SER A 298 6.72 -32.17 -0.39
CA SER A 298 5.95 -32.36 0.87
C SER A 298 5.15 -31.11 1.21
N ALA A 299 3.87 -31.28 1.56
CA ALA A 299 2.98 -30.19 1.99
C ALA A 299 3.09 -29.85 3.49
N GLU A 300 4.01 -30.48 4.22
CA GLU A 300 4.11 -30.36 5.70
C GLU A 300 4.30 -28.91 6.15
N ALA A 301 5.18 -28.15 5.47
CA ALA A 301 5.44 -26.76 5.79
C ALA A 301 4.21 -25.85 5.55
N ILE A 302 3.40 -26.15 4.53
CA ILE A 302 2.15 -25.40 4.27
C ILE A 302 1.14 -25.73 5.38
N ARG A 303 0.94 -27.01 5.69
CA ARG A 303 0.03 -27.42 6.78
C ARG A 303 0.40 -26.76 8.09
N TRP A 304 1.69 -26.80 8.44
CA TRP A 304 2.17 -26.22 9.70
C TRP A 304 1.82 -24.73 9.82
N VAL A 305 2.01 -23.94 8.77
CA VAL A 305 1.69 -22.49 8.84
C VAL A 305 0.18 -22.24 8.86
N LEU A 306 -0.61 -23.05 8.14
CA LEU A 306 -2.07 -22.93 8.16
C LEU A 306 -2.65 -23.32 9.54
N GLU A 307 -2.08 -24.31 10.22
CA GLU A 307 -2.45 -24.68 11.58
C GLU A 307 -2.14 -23.59 12.63
N LYS A 308 -1.20 -22.68 12.29
CA LYS A 308 -0.83 -21.52 13.12
C LYS A 308 -1.58 -20.24 12.73
N THR A 309 -2.34 -20.29 11.66
CA THR A 309 -3.12 -19.13 11.20
C THR A 309 -4.39 -19.03 12.05
N PRO A 310 -4.60 -17.92 12.77
CA PRO A 310 -5.80 -17.73 13.58
C PRO A 310 -7.07 -17.61 12.73
N ASP A 311 -8.22 -17.87 13.35
CA ASP A 311 -9.51 -17.48 12.80
C ASP A 311 -9.60 -15.95 12.71
N ILE A 312 -10.30 -15.45 11.69
CA ILE A 312 -10.48 -14.03 11.44
C ILE A 312 -11.95 -13.63 11.57
N PRO A 313 -12.26 -12.34 11.83
CA PRO A 313 -13.63 -11.84 11.82
C PRO A 313 -14.34 -12.14 10.49
N ALA A 314 -15.68 -12.24 10.52
CA ALA A 314 -16.46 -12.62 9.34
C ALA A 314 -16.33 -11.64 8.17
N HIS A 315 -16.03 -10.37 8.44
CA HIS A 315 -15.79 -9.36 7.40
C HIS A 315 -14.41 -9.46 6.72
N GLY A 316 -13.47 -10.22 7.30
CA GLY A 316 -12.08 -10.30 6.84
C GLY A 316 -11.81 -11.37 5.78
N GLN A 317 -10.69 -11.25 5.06
CA GLN A 317 -10.19 -12.24 4.12
C GLN A 317 -8.67 -12.25 4.07
N TRP A 318 -8.04 -13.42 4.30
CA TRP A 318 -6.61 -13.62 4.01
C TRP A 318 -6.34 -13.60 2.51
N VAL A 319 -5.25 -12.91 2.11
CA VAL A 319 -4.74 -12.91 0.74
C VAL A 319 -3.48 -13.74 0.66
N THR A 320 -3.57 -14.87 -0.02
CA THR A 320 -2.41 -15.68 -0.37
C THR A 320 -1.88 -15.29 -1.74
N PHE A 321 -0.59 -15.35 -1.94
CA PHE A 321 0.04 -14.99 -3.20
C PHE A 321 1.21 -15.92 -3.52
N LEU A 322 1.58 -16.00 -4.79
CA LEU A 322 2.77 -16.74 -5.23
C LEU A 322 3.99 -15.82 -5.31
N ARG A 323 3.77 -14.57 -5.71
CA ARG A 323 4.83 -13.56 -5.84
C ARG A 323 4.21 -12.16 -5.80
N ASN A 324 4.96 -11.21 -5.28
CA ASN A 324 4.75 -9.76 -5.44
C ASN A 324 6.11 -9.08 -5.74
N HIS A 325 6.15 -7.75 -5.79
CA HIS A 325 7.37 -6.98 -6.07
C HIS A 325 8.43 -7.05 -4.94
#